data_f45008f2fae775561250161d5bf7f778
#
_entry.id   f45008f2fae775561250161d5bf7f778
#
_cell.length_a   1.000
_cell.length_b   1.000
_cell.length_c   1.000
_cell.angle_alpha   90.00
_cell.angle_beta   90.00
_cell.angle_gamma   90.00
#
_symmetry.space_group_name_H-M   'P 1'
#
loop_
_entity.id
_entity.type
_entity.pdbx_description
1 polymer ?
#
loop_
_entity_poly.entity_id
_entity_poly.type
_entity_poly.pdbx_seq_one_letter_code
_entity_poly.pdbx_strand_id
1 'polypeptide(L)'
;ELIVIAGDVYDRAVPPAESVRLFNRALVDVSAVCPVFVTPGNHDSAIRLGFGSELMRTNGVHIRSEISEINVQLEIRGSDGTNLVVYGIPYLQPEVVFNELESERSHTGVLSAAMARINSDLNARTEVRSVVVSHAFITGGSGSDSERSLEIGGIGDAPSTVFAGVDYVAVGHLHGSQVIKSPAGS
;
A
#
# COMPACT_ATOMS: atom_id res chain seq x y z
N GLU A 1 5.19 15.21 9.26
CA GLU A 1 4.76 13.90 9.76
C GLU A 1 3.70 13.33 8.82
N LEU A 2 3.59 11.99 8.74
CA LEU A 2 2.62 11.25 7.93
C LEU A 2 2.25 9.97 8.68
N ILE A 3 0.99 9.63 8.75
CA ILE A 3 0.53 8.31 9.20
C ILE A 3 0.22 7.45 7.99
N VAL A 4 0.72 6.21 8.01
CA VAL A 4 0.53 5.22 6.95
C VAL A 4 -0.26 4.03 7.49
N ILE A 5 -1.29 3.61 6.75
CA ILE A 5 -2.10 2.42 7.02
C ILE A 5 -1.96 1.50 5.80
N ALA A 6 -1.18 0.43 5.96
CA ALA A 6 -0.81 -0.48 4.88
C ALA A 6 -1.75 -1.70 4.82
N GLY A 7 -3.01 -1.46 4.52
CA GLY A 7 -4.03 -2.49 4.31
C GLY A 7 -4.68 -3.05 5.57
N ASP A 8 -5.66 -3.92 5.33
CA ASP A 8 -6.48 -4.60 6.34
C ASP A 8 -7.05 -3.65 7.40
N VAL A 9 -7.66 -2.57 6.91
CA VAL A 9 -8.39 -1.61 7.73
C VAL A 9 -9.53 -2.29 8.47
N TYR A 10 -10.15 -3.25 7.81
CA TYR A 10 -11.23 -4.05 8.34
C TYR A 10 -10.93 -5.55 8.25
N ASP A 11 -11.46 -6.32 9.18
CA ASP A 11 -11.36 -7.80 9.18
C ASP A 11 -12.10 -8.46 8.01
N ARG A 12 -12.99 -7.74 7.34
CA ARG A 12 -13.81 -8.26 6.23
C ARG A 12 -14.31 -7.17 5.30
N ALA A 13 -14.55 -7.52 4.04
CA ALA A 13 -15.00 -6.62 2.97
C ALA A 13 -16.37 -5.92 3.26
N VAL A 14 -17.18 -6.48 4.15
CA VAL A 14 -18.41 -5.87 4.68
C VAL A 14 -18.25 -5.75 6.20
N PRO A 15 -17.63 -4.69 6.69
CA PRO A 15 -17.37 -4.52 8.12
C PRO A 15 -18.65 -4.20 8.90
N PRO A 16 -18.69 -4.51 10.20
CA PRO A 16 -19.76 -4.05 11.09
C PRO A 16 -19.82 -2.51 11.11
N ALA A 17 -21.05 -1.97 11.25
CA ALA A 17 -21.25 -0.51 11.29
C ALA A 17 -20.45 0.18 12.41
N GLU A 18 -20.21 -0.51 13.52
CA GLU A 18 -19.40 -0.02 14.63
C GLU A 18 -17.94 0.19 14.23
N SER A 19 -17.35 -0.77 13.50
CA SER A 19 -15.97 -0.67 12.99
C SER A 19 -15.84 0.50 12.00
N VAL A 20 -16.83 0.70 11.13
CA VAL A 20 -16.88 1.85 10.22
C VAL A 20 -16.92 3.18 10.98
N ARG A 21 -17.75 3.28 12.03
CA ARG A 21 -17.81 4.49 12.87
C ARG A 21 -16.50 4.73 13.61
N LEU A 22 -15.84 3.67 14.10
CA LEU A 22 -14.57 3.78 14.79
C LEU A 22 -13.48 4.30 13.85
N PHE A 23 -13.35 3.69 12.67
CA PHE A 23 -12.37 4.13 11.67
C PHE A 23 -12.62 5.57 11.21
N ASN A 24 -13.88 5.94 10.96
CA ASN A 24 -14.21 7.31 10.62
C ASN A 24 -13.77 8.32 11.70
N ARG A 25 -13.99 8.03 12.99
CA ARG A 25 -13.52 8.88 14.08
C ARG A 25 -12.01 8.97 14.13
N ALA A 26 -11.32 7.83 13.99
CA ALA A 26 -9.87 7.78 13.96
C ALA A 26 -9.30 8.64 12.81
N LEU A 27 -9.88 8.56 11.61
CA LEU A 27 -9.47 9.40 10.48
C LEU A 27 -9.66 10.89 10.77
N VAL A 28 -10.79 11.29 11.36
CA VAL A 28 -11.06 12.70 11.74
C VAL A 28 -10.04 13.19 12.75
N ASP A 29 -9.79 12.40 13.81
CA ASP A 29 -8.88 12.80 14.89
C ASP A 29 -7.43 12.91 14.40
N VAL A 30 -6.99 11.94 13.60
CA VAL A 30 -5.61 11.86 13.10
C VAL A 30 -5.35 12.89 12.00
N SER A 31 -6.29 13.07 11.05
CA SER A 31 -6.12 14.03 9.95
C SER A 31 -6.09 15.48 10.43
N ALA A 32 -6.61 15.77 11.62
CA ALA A 32 -6.46 17.07 12.26
C ALA A 32 -5.02 17.38 12.70
N VAL A 33 -4.15 16.37 12.80
CA VAL A 33 -2.76 16.48 13.27
C VAL A 33 -1.76 16.36 12.12
N CYS A 34 -1.94 15.39 11.24
CA CYS A 34 -1.08 15.16 10.09
C CYS A 34 -1.81 14.40 8.97
N PRO A 35 -1.29 14.44 7.73
CA PRO A 35 -1.83 13.64 6.64
C PRO A 35 -1.87 12.14 6.96
N VAL A 36 -2.88 11.45 6.43
CA VAL A 36 -3.07 10.00 6.54
C VAL A 36 -3.04 9.40 5.15
N PHE A 37 -2.24 8.35 4.96
CA PHE A 37 -2.16 7.61 3.70
C PHE A 37 -2.61 6.16 3.93
N VAL A 38 -3.59 5.71 3.14
CA VAL A 38 -4.25 4.41 3.33
C VAL A 38 -4.24 3.63 2.02
N THR A 39 -3.92 2.35 2.09
CA THR A 39 -4.16 1.38 1.00
C THR A 39 -5.07 0.26 1.50
N PRO A 40 -5.93 -0.35 0.68
CA PRO A 40 -6.70 -1.53 1.08
C PRO A 40 -5.81 -2.77 1.14
N GLY A 41 -6.12 -3.67 2.08
CA GLY A 41 -5.56 -5.01 2.18
C GLY A 41 -6.48 -6.08 1.57
N ASN A 42 -6.13 -7.37 1.77
CA ASN A 42 -6.87 -8.48 1.20
C ASN A 42 -8.20 -8.76 1.91
N HIS A 43 -8.40 -8.26 3.13
CA HIS A 43 -9.67 -8.33 3.85
C HIS A 43 -10.62 -7.19 3.46
N ASP A 44 -10.08 -6.08 2.97
CA ASP A 44 -10.87 -4.91 2.62
C ASP A 44 -11.61 -5.08 1.28
N SER A 45 -12.67 -4.30 1.10
CA SER A 45 -13.21 -4.00 -0.21
C SER A 45 -12.60 -2.68 -0.69
N ALA A 46 -11.74 -2.71 -1.68
CA ALA A 46 -11.09 -1.51 -2.23
C ALA A 46 -12.12 -0.44 -2.63
N ILE A 47 -13.20 -0.85 -3.32
CA ILE A 47 -14.29 0.06 -3.75
C ILE A 47 -14.99 0.71 -2.54
N ARG A 48 -15.26 -0.03 -1.47
CA ARG A 48 -15.95 0.50 -0.28
C ARG A 48 -15.04 1.41 0.53
N LEU A 49 -13.77 1.01 0.70
CA LEU A 49 -12.77 1.81 1.40
C LEU A 49 -12.47 3.11 0.63
N GLY A 50 -12.42 3.05 -0.70
CA GLY A 50 -12.20 4.19 -1.57
C GLY A 50 -13.40 5.12 -1.74
N PHE A 51 -14.58 4.76 -1.20
CA PHE A 51 -15.76 5.62 -1.31
C PHE A 51 -15.51 7.01 -0.70
N GLY A 52 -15.66 8.04 -1.51
CA GLY A 52 -15.45 9.43 -1.10
C GLY A 52 -13.98 9.84 -0.93
N SER A 53 -13.02 9.05 -1.37
CA SER A 53 -11.57 9.32 -1.24
C SER A 53 -11.17 10.67 -1.85
N GLU A 54 -11.75 11.07 -2.97
CA GLU A 54 -11.49 12.38 -3.60
C GLU A 54 -11.90 13.55 -2.69
N LEU A 55 -13.03 13.42 -2.00
CA LEU A 55 -13.50 14.42 -1.04
C LEU A 55 -12.64 14.44 0.23
N MET A 56 -12.20 13.26 0.70
CA MET A 56 -11.36 13.13 1.89
C MET A 56 -9.96 13.71 1.68
N ARG A 57 -9.44 13.63 0.44
CA ARG A 57 -8.12 14.14 0.07
C ARG A 57 -7.94 15.63 0.40
N THR A 58 -8.97 16.44 0.25
CA THR A 58 -8.92 17.88 0.59
C THR A 58 -8.75 18.12 2.09
N ASN A 59 -9.00 17.11 2.91
CA ASN A 59 -8.83 17.14 4.37
C ASN A 59 -7.65 16.29 4.85
N GLY A 60 -6.68 16.01 3.97
CA GLY A 60 -5.45 15.31 4.34
C GLY A 60 -5.57 13.79 4.49
N VAL A 61 -6.69 13.17 4.06
CA VAL A 61 -6.84 11.71 4.03
C VAL A 61 -6.73 11.21 2.60
N HIS A 62 -5.67 10.45 2.31
CA HIS A 62 -5.32 9.97 0.99
C HIS A 62 -5.50 8.45 0.93
N ILE A 63 -6.60 7.98 0.34
CA ILE A 63 -6.88 6.57 0.15
C ILE A 63 -6.53 6.21 -1.29
N ARG A 64 -5.62 5.23 -1.47
CA ARG A 64 -5.22 4.70 -2.79
C ARG A 64 -5.83 3.31 -2.96
N SER A 65 -7.00 3.26 -3.58
CA SER A 65 -7.77 2.03 -3.73
C SER A 65 -7.87 1.53 -5.18
N GLU A 66 -7.47 2.35 -6.14
CA GLU A 66 -7.59 2.04 -7.57
C GLU A 66 -6.23 1.73 -8.20
N ILE A 67 -6.20 0.78 -9.13
CA ILE A 67 -4.99 0.43 -9.91
C ILE A 67 -4.51 1.62 -10.76
N SER A 68 -5.44 2.44 -11.22
CA SER A 68 -5.15 3.67 -11.99
C SER A 68 -4.39 4.73 -11.19
N GLU A 69 -4.41 4.64 -9.85
CA GLU A 69 -3.75 5.59 -8.95
C GLU A 69 -2.36 5.14 -8.49
N ILE A 70 -1.86 3.98 -8.90
CA ILE A 70 -0.58 3.40 -8.43
C ILE A 70 0.60 4.37 -8.63
N ASN A 71 0.63 5.07 -9.76
CA ASN A 71 1.67 6.07 -10.06
C ASN A 71 1.27 7.51 -9.69
N VAL A 72 0.17 7.69 -8.96
CA VAL A 72 -0.26 9.00 -8.44
C VAL A 72 0.28 9.18 -7.04
N GLN A 73 1.36 9.97 -6.91
CA GLN A 73 2.03 10.21 -5.64
C GLN A 73 1.30 11.20 -4.73
N LEU A 74 1.57 11.10 -3.44
CA LEU A 74 1.38 12.17 -2.48
C LEU A 74 2.74 12.83 -2.24
N GLU A 75 2.84 14.13 -2.43
CA GLU A 75 4.05 14.91 -2.15
C GLU A 75 3.95 15.54 -0.77
N ILE A 76 4.99 15.34 0.04
CA ILE A 76 5.11 15.95 1.37
C ILE A 76 6.44 16.64 1.47
N ARG A 77 6.42 17.91 1.86
CA ARG A 77 7.64 18.68 2.14
C ARG A 77 7.96 18.62 3.63
N GLY A 78 9.11 18.07 3.94
CA GLY A 78 9.66 18.07 5.30
C GLY A 78 10.05 19.48 5.75
N SER A 79 10.05 19.70 7.05
CA SER A 79 10.52 20.96 7.67
C SER A 79 12.02 21.20 7.46
N ASP A 80 12.78 20.15 7.19
CA ASP A 80 14.20 20.14 6.86
C ASP A 80 14.50 20.41 5.36
N GLY A 81 13.45 20.62 4.56
CA GLY A 81 13.53 20.81 3.12
C GLY A 81 13.52 19.52 2.30
N THR A 82 13.47 18.34 2.93
CA THR A 82 13.33 17.06 2.23
C THR A 82 11.99 16.97 1.48
N ASN A 83 12.03 16.59 0.22
CA ASN A 83 10.83 16.26 -0.54
C ASN A 83 10.57 14.75 -0.46
N LEU A 84 9.43 14.37 0.07
CA LEU A 84 8.99 12.98 0.17
C LEU A 84 7.87 12.74 -0.84
N VAL A 85 7.98 11.67 -1.61
CA VAL A 85 6.91 11.17 -2.47
C VAL A 85 6.44 9.82 -1.96
N VAL A 86 5.13 9.66 -1.82
CA VAL A 86 4.50 8.45 -1.29
C VAL A 86 3.55 7.86 -2.33
N TYR A 87 3.78 6.61 -2.70
CA TYR A 87 2.93 5.84 -3.61
C TYR A 87 2.18 4.76 -2.85
N GLY A 88 0.99 4.42 -3.34
CA GLY A 88 0.17 3.35 -2.78
C GLY A 88 -0.11 2.25 -3.79
N ILE A 89 0.15 1.02 -3.41
CA ILE A 89 -0.25 -0.17 -4.15
C ILE A 89 -1.38 -0.83 -3.34
N PRO A 90 -2.65 -0.79 -3.81
CA PRO A 90 -3.72 -1.55 -3.17
C PRO A 90 -3.40 -3.04 -3.22
N TYR A 91 -4.06 -3.86 -2.40
CA TYR A 91 -3.92 -5.31 -2.52
C TYR A 91 -4.27 -5.76 -3.94
N LEU A 92 -3.32 -6.43 -4.58
CA LEU A 92 -3.42 -6.89 -5.96
C LEU A 92 -3.70 -8.40 -5.98
N GLN A 93 -4.97 -8.78 -6.19
CA GLN A 93 -5.33 -10.18 -6.41
C GLN A 93 -4.98 -10.56 -7.84
N PRO A 94 -3.96 -11.43 -8.07
CA PRO A 94 -3.44 -11.70 -9.42
C PRO A 94 -4.51 -12.13 -10.43
N GLU A 95 -5.45 -12.98 -9.98
CA GLU A 95 -6.54 -13.51 -10.82
C GLU A 95 -7.47 -12.42 -11.37
N VAL A 96 -7.54 -11.28 -10.70
CA VAL A 96 -8.44 -10.18 -11.04
C VAL A 96 -7.72 -9.11 -11.86
N VAL A 97 -6.47 -8.77 -11.47
CA VAL A 97 -5.81 -7.55 -11.93
C VAL A 97 -4.76 -7.76 -13.02
N PHE A 98 -4.35 -9.00 -13.31
CA PHE A 98 -3.22 -9.28 -14.22
C PHE A 98 -3.42 -8.73 -15.64
N ASN A 99 -4.66 -8.74 -16.14
CA ASN A 99 -4.95 -8.18 -17.47
C ASN A 99 -4.81 -6.66 -17.50
N GLU A 100 -5.30 -5.96 -16.47
CA GLU A 100 -5.23 -4.49 -16.37
C GLU A 100 -3.80 -3.99 -16.15
N LEU A 101 -2.99 -4.80 -15.47
CA LEU A 101 -1.57 -4.53 -15.24
C LEU A 101 -0.66 -5.04 -16.38
N GLU A 102 -1.22 -5.77 -17.37
CA GLU A 102 -0.47 -6.41 -18.46
C GLU A 102 0.70 -7.27 -17.94
N SER A 103 0.43 -8.07 -16.90
CA SER A 103 1.44 -8.80 -16.14
C SER A 103 1.22 -10.31 -16.16
N GLU A 104 2.18 -11.05 -15.66
CA GLU A 104 1.99 -12.45 -15.31
C GLU A 104 0.96 -12.58 -14.18
N ARG A 105 0.18 -13.67 -14.21
CA ARG A 105 -0.85 -13.98 -13.21
C ARG A 105 -0.22 -14.58 -11.95
N SER A 106 0.61 -13.80 -11.27
CA SER A 106 1.28 -14.14 -10.02
C SER A 106 1.44 -12.90 -9.15
N HIS A 107 1.59 -13.04 -7.84
CA HIS A 107 1.84 -11.91 -6.93
C HIS A 107 3.12 -11.16 -7.33
N THR A 108 4.18 -11.88 -7.68
CA THR A 108 5.40 -11.27 -8.21
C THR A 108 5.15 -10.48 -9.49
N GLY A 109 4.37 -11.04 -10.44
CA GLY A 109 4.06 -10.39 -11.72
C GLY A 109 3.30 -9.09 -11.54
N VAL A 110 2.19 -9.12 -10.79
CA VAL A 110 1.35 -7.92 -10.59
C VAL A 110 2.06 -6.84 -9.77
N LEU A 111 2.85 -7.22 -8.75
CA LEU A 111 3.64 -6.25 -7.98
C LEU A 111 4.77 -5.65 -8.82
N SER A 112 5.45 -6.45 -9.65
CA SER A 112 6.49 -5.95 -10.56
C SER A 112 5.92 -4.95 -11.57
N ALA A 113 4.74 -5.20 -12.12
CA ALA A 113 4.08 -4.29 -13.03
C ALA A 113 3.64 -2.98 -12.32
N ALA A 114 3.13 -3.08 -11.10
CA ALA A 114 2.81 -1.92 -10.27
C ALA A 114 4.06 -1.07 -9.99
N MET A 115 5.16 -1.71 -9.61
CA MET A 115 6.43 -1.03 -9.35
C MET A 115 7.03 -0.42 -10.63
N ALA A 116 6.85 -1.04 -11.79
CA ALA A 116 7.27 -0.45 -13.04
C ALA A 116 6.56 0.89 -13.33
N ARG A 117 5.25 1.00 -13.01
CA ARG A 117 4.51 2.27 -13.12
C ARG A 117 5.04 3.31 -12.14
N ILE A 118 5.33 2.93 -10.88
CA ILE A 118 5.92 3.82 -9.87
C ILE A 118 7.30 4.29 -10.30
N ASN A 119 8.18 3.37 -10.68
CA ASN A 119 9.55 3.68 -11.09
C ASN A 119 9.58 4.58 -12.34
N SER A 120 8.62 4.44 -13.25
CA SER A 120 8.50 5.35 -14.40
C SER A 120 8.25 6.79 -13.99
N ASP A 121 7.38 7.04 -12.99
CA ASP A 121 7.16 8.39 -12.46
C ASP A 121 8.36 8.85 -11.62
N LEU A 122 8.89 7.98 -10.76
CA LEU A 122 10.00 8.31 -9.86
C LEU A 122 11.27 8.68 -10.61
N ASN A 123 11.59 8.01 -11.72
CA ASN A 123 12.76 8.31 -12.56
C ASN A 123 12.70 9.69 -13.24
N ALA A 124 11.52 10.28 -13.34
CA ALA A 124 11.36 11.64 -13.85
C ALA A 124 11.57 12.72 -12.77
N ARG A 125 11.83 12.32 -11.51
CA ARG A 125 11.97 13.21 -10.35
C ARG A 125 13.41 13.29 -9.91
N THR A 126 13.79 14.45 -9.37
CA THR A 126 15.11 14.69 -8.80
C THR A 126 14.97 15.15 -7.35
N GLU A 127 15.95 14.80 -6.52
CA GLU A 127 16.03 15.26 -5.13
C GLU A 127 14.80 14.93 -4.28
N VAL A 128 14.23 13.71 -4.47
CA VAL A 128 13.11 13.20 -3.67
C VAL A 128 13.53 11.97 -2.88
N ARG A 129 12.90 11.78 -1.73
CA ARG A 129 12.85 10.50 -1.03
C ARG A 129 11.54 9.80 -1.38
N SER A 130 11.58 8.50 -1.50
CA SER A 130 10.45 7.71 -1.97
C SER A 130 9.98 6.68 -0.95
N VAL A 131 8.67 6.60 -0.78
CA VAL A 131 8.01 5.58 0.04
C VAL A 131 6.95 4.88 -0.80
N VAL A 132 6.95 3.56 -0.74
CA VAL A 132 5.84 2.74 -1.26
C VAL A 132 5.08 2.14 -0.10
N VAL A 133 3.76 2.26 -0.13
CA VAL A 133 2.84 1.62 0.81
C VAL A 133 2.14 0.49 0.07
N SER A 134 2.23 -0.73 0.57
CA SER A 134 1.65 -1.91 -0.06
C SER A 134 1.10 -2.89 0.98
N HIS A 135 0.24 -3.79 0.54
CA HIS A 135 -0.24 -4.91 1.35
C HIS A 135 0.00 -6.21 0.59
N ALA A 136 1.01 -6.97 1.02
CA ALA A 136 1.43 -8.19 0.33
C ALA A 136 2.24 -9.11 1.25
N PHE A 137 2.21 -10.41 0.96
CA PHE A 137 3.13 -11.36 1.57
C PHE A 137 4.48 -11.31 0.85
N ILE A 138 5.53 -10.99 1.60
CA ILE A 138 6.88 -10.86 1.04
C ILE A 138 7.78 -11.97 1.57
N THR A 139 8.44 -12.68 0.64
CA THR A 139 9.39 -13.76 0.96
C THR A 139 10.47 -13.27 1.94
N GLY A 140 10.72 -14.06 2.96
CA GLY A 140 11.69 -13.73 4.02
C GLY A 140 11.05 -13.09 5.25
N GLY A 141 9.77 -12.78 5.22
CA GLY A 141 8.98 -12.47 6.40
C GLY A 141 8.61 -13.73 7.19
N SER A 142 8.36 -13.58 8.48
CA SER A 142 7.84 -14.64 9.35
C SER A 142 6.34 -14.44 9.52
N GLY A 143 5.53 -15.41 9.07
CA GLY A 143 4.10 -15.42 9.29
C GLY A 143 3.71 -15.72 10.73
N SER A 144 2.49 -15.42 11.11
CA SER A 144 1.88 -15.79 12.40
C SER A 144 0.59 -16.58 12.19
N ASP A 145 0.14 -17.30 13.23
CA ASP A 145 -1.07 -18.13 13.17
C ASP A 145 -2.38 -17.32 12.94
N SER A 146 -2.33 -15.99 13.07
CA SER A 146 -3.48 -15.11 12.90
C SER A 146 -3.65 -14.59 11.47
N GLU A 147 -2.70 -14.87 10.58
CA GLU A 147 -2.77 -14.47 9.17
C GLU A 147 -3.60 -15.48 8.37
N ARG A 148 -4.40 -14.97 7.44
CA ARG A 148 -5.02 -15.84 6.45
C ARG A 148 -3.95 -16.30 5.46
N SER A 149 -3.81 -17.62 5.31
CA SER A 149 -2.94 -18.17 4.29
C SER A 149 -3.37 -17.68 2.90
N LEU A 150 -2.47 -17.03 2.19
CA LEU A 150 -2.64 -16.71 0.77
C LEU A 150 -2.24 -17.90 -0.13
N GLU A 151 -1.81 -19.03 0.47
CA GLU A 151 -1.43 -20.22 -0.23
C GLU A 151 -2.63 -20.97 -0.83
N ILE A 152 -3.02 -20.59 -2.01
CA ILE A 152 -3.70 -21.50 -2.94
C ILE A 152 -2.71 -21.76 -4.07
N GLY A 153 -1.98 -22.86 -3.98
CA GLY A 153 -1.09 -23.34 -5.05
C GLY A 153 0.36 -22.88 -5.01
N GLY A 154 0.92 -22.48 -3.87
CA GLY A 154 2.37 -22.22 -3.72
C GLY A 154 2.92 -20.97 -4.43
N ILE A 155 2.08 -20.01 -4.77
CA ILE A 155 2.42 -18.79 -5.51
C ILE A 155 1.99 -17.54 -4.69
N GLY A 156 1.98 -17.67 -3.36
CA GLY A 156 1.39 -16.66 -2.47
C GLY A 156 2.28 -15.47 -2.13
N ASP A 157 3.57 -15.54 -2.38
CA ASP A 157 4.54 -14.54 -1.96
C ASP A 157 5.31 -13.92 -3.13
N ALA A 158 5.84 -12.73 -2.89
CA ALA A 158 6.73 -12.04 -3.82
C ALA A 158 8.09 -11.76 -3.13
N PRO A 159 9.21 -11.82 -3.86
CA PRO A 159 10.49 -11.46 -3.29
C PRO A 159 10.58 -9.97 -2.98
N SER A 160 11.27 -9.58 -1.91
CA SER A 160 11.45 -8.15 -1.55
C SER A 160 12.13 -7.33 -2.64
N THR A 161 12.84 -7.98 -3.56
CA THR A 161 13.47 -7.35 -4.74
C THR A 161 12.48 -6.70 -5.71
N VAL A 162 11.18 -7.05 -5.65
CA VAL A 162 10.16 -6.37 -6.48
C VAL A 162 10.08 -4.88 -6.18
N PHE A 163 10.44 -4.45 -4.97
CA PHE A 163 10.43 -3.06 -4.54
C PHE A 163 11.74 -2.31 -4.82
N ALA A 164 12.60 -2.83 -5.69
CA ALA A 164 13.83 -2.14 -6.04
C ALA A 164 13.57 -0.74 -6.63
N GLY A 165 14.43 0.22 -6.29
CA GLY A 165 14.37 1.59 -6.81
C GLY A 165 13.69 2.61 -5.89
N VAL A 166 13.23 2.20 -4.69
CA VAL A 166 12.63 3.11 -3.69
C VAL A 166 13.42 3.09 -2.37
N ASP A 167 13.35 4.19 -1.62
CA ASP A 167 14.12 4.34 -0.38
C ASP A 167 13.50 3.55 0.79
N TYR A 168 12.17 3.46 0.86
CA TYR A 168 11.46 2.76 1.94
C TYR A 168 10.16 2.13 1.47
N VAL A 169 9.84 0.96 2.02
CA VAL A 169 8.57 0.27 1.77
C VAL A 169 7.86 -0.05 3.08
N ALA A 170 6.64 0.45 3.24
CA ALA A 170 5.75 0.07 4.32
C ALA A 170 4.82 -1.06 3.83
N VAL A 171 5.07 -2.29 4.30
CA VAL A 171 4.29 -3.47 3.88
C VAL A 171 3.40 -3.92 5.04
N GLY A 172 2.10 -4.02 4.78
CA GLY A 172 1.14 -4.72 5.64
C GLY A 172 1.01 -6.20 5.28
N HIS A 173 0.09 -6.90 5.92
CA HIS A 173 -0.25 -8.31 5.85
C HIS A 173 0.37 -9.15 6.98
N LEU A 174 1.66 -9.06 7.24
CA LEU A 174 2.30 -9.78 8.33
C LEU A 174 2.02 -9.08 9.67
N HIS A 175 1.42 -9.81 10.63
CA HIS A 175 0.98 -9.23 11.91
C HIS A 175 2.13 -9.00 12.90
N GLY A 176 3.27 -9.66 12.69
CA GLY A 176 4.48 -9.43 13.48
C GLY A 176 5.30 -8.27 12.94
N SER A 177 5.59 -7.25 13.76
CA SER A 177 6.51 -6.17 13.38
C SER A 177 7.89 -6.73 13.05
N GLN A 178 8.38 -6.52 11.83
CA GLN A 178 9.65 -7.04 11.34
C GLN A 178 10.24 -6.14 10.27
N VAL A 179 11.53 -6.26 10.05
CA VAL A 179 12.26 -5.57 8.98
C VAL A 179 12.83 -6.61 8.04
N ILE A 180 12.42 -6.55 6.78
CA ILE A 180 12.96 -7.38 5.71
C ILE A 180 13.96 -6.54 4.93
N LYS A 181 15.24 -6.96 4.92
CA LYS A 181 16.27 -6.29 4.13
C LYS A 181 16.13 -6.70 2.68
N SER A 182 16.00 -5.74 1.78
CA SER A 182 16.11 -6.01 0.34
C SER A 182 17.58 -6.25 -0.03
N PRO A 183 17.90 -7.29 -0.80
CA PRO A 183 19.25 -7.50 -1.32
C PRO A 183 19.70 -6.43 -2.33
N ALA A 184 18.76 -5.63 -2.85
CA ALA A 184 19.05 -4.50 -3.72
C ALA A 184 19.44 -3.23 -2.93
N GLY A 185 20.19 -3.40 -1.88
CA GLY A 185 20.58 -2.40 -0.89
C GLY A 185 20.51 -0.94 -1.33
N SER A 186 20.01 -0.14 -0.45
CA SER A 186 20.30 1.30 -0.43
C SER A 186 21.74 1.53 -0.07
#